data_ddc44683de0fdcc4d0144351b026031e
#
_entry.id   ddc44683de0fdcc4d0144351b026031e
#
_cell.length_a   1.000
_cell.length_b   1.000
_cell.length_c   1.000
_cell.angle_alpha   90.00
_cell.angle_beta   90.00
_cell.angle_gamma   90.00
#
_symmetry.space_group_name_H-M   'P 1'
#
loop_
_entity.id
_entity.type
_entity.pdbx_description
1 polymer ?
#
loop_
_entity_poly.entity_id
_entity_poly.type
_entity_poly.pdbx_seq_one_letter_code
_entity_poly.pdbx_strand_id
1 'polypeptide(L)'
;MKKTLLISLISFATLSAQADEGMWMLNRIDQKTAEVMKELGLQLTPLELYNPEGISLKDAVVDFGDFCSGVVVSPKGLVFTNHHCGYGAIQSLSTPKDDILKNGFVARSRDKERPAEGLFVKFLQRTEDCTARIVQALSKVYEAHPDEPKAELDKQYTDSIMGAVEKELQGSNPGLECVVKAYYENNAFYASYYKVYRDVRLVFTATETLGKFGGDTDNWMWPRQTCDFSVFRIYADKDGQPAEYSEENVPLQVENYARISTEGYRNGDFCMTVGYPGSTSRYLSSWGIDERVNASNVSTIQVRGKKQEVWKRFMDNDRAVAIKYASKWASSSNYWKNSIGMNKAIANLGVIEQKQQLEDKIRDWYGNRRDLTDRFGQMFSTLKEAYTERR
;
A
#
# COMPACT_ATOMS: atom_id res chain seq x y z
N MET A 1 38.36 36.34 44.21
CA MET A 1 37.03 35.74 44.01
C MET A 1 37.00 35.11 42.62
N LYS A 2 37.16 33.80 42.56
CA LYS A 2 37.12 33.03 41.30
C LYS A 2 35.65 32.65 41.00
N LYS A 3 35.11 33.17 39.91
CA LYS A 3 33.77 32.77 39.43
C LYS A 3 33.93 31.45 38.64
N THR A 4 33.48 30.37 39.23
CA THR A 4 33.41 29.08 38.59
C THR A 4 32.17 29.10 37.70
N LEU A 5 32.36 29.04 36.39
CA LEU A 5 31.30 28.93 35.39
C LEU A 5 30.87 27.47 35.30
N LEU A 6 29.70 27.12 35.83
CA LEU A 6 29.11 25.80 35.74
C LEU A 6 28.43 25.70 34.37
N ILE A 7 29.10 25.06 33.39
CA ILE A 7 28.52 24.73 32.12
C ILE A 7 27.69 23.46 32.33
N SER A 8 26.36 23.65 32.46
CA SER A 8 25.41 22.54 32.37
C SER A 8 25.42 21.98 30.97
N LEU A 9 26.03 20.83 30.79
CA LEU A 9 25.89 20.01 29.60
C LEU A 9 24.47 19.44 29.60
N ILE A 10 23.53 20.14 28.93
CA ILE A 10 22.21 19.58 28.59
C ILE A 10 22.48 18.59 27.46
N SER A 11 22.62 17.32 27.82
CA SER A 11 22.56 16.23 26.85
C SER A 11 21.15 16.23 26.26
N PHE A 12 21.00 16.82 25.09
CA PHE A 12 19.86 16.54 24.22
C PHE A 12 19.97 15.07 23.84
N ALA A 13 19.35 14.19 24.61
CA ALA A 13 18.95 12.89 24.11
C ALA A 13 17.98 13.16 22.97
N THR A 14 18.49 13.17 21.74
CA THR A 14 17.65 13.05 20.55
C THR A 14 16.99 11.69 20.67
N LEU A 15 15.79 11.65 21.25
CA LEU A 15 14.86 10.54 21.07
C LEU A 15 14.61 10.49 19.58
N SER A 16 15.39 9.68 18.89
CA SER A 16 15.05 9.26 17.53
C SER A 16 13.71 8.58 17.67
N ALA A 17 12.65 9.21 17.18
CA ALA A 17 11.36 8.55 17.00
C ALA A 17 11.58 7.49 15.91
N GLN A 18 12.04 6.30 16.31
CA GLN A 18 12.07 5.15 15.44
C GLN A 18 10.67 4.59 15.45
N ALA A 19 10.03 4.56 14.27
CA ALA A 19 8.84 3.77 14.10
C ALA A 19 9.21 2.30 14.28
N ASP A 20 8.36 1.57 15.02
CA ASP A 20 8.57 0.14 15.21
C ASP A 20 8.54 -0.59 13.88
N GLU A 21 9.48 -1.51 13.71
CA GLU A 21 9.62 -2.29 12.49
C GLU A 21 8.45 -3.26 12.34
N GLY A 22 7.89 -3.32 11.15
CA GLY A 22 6.94 -4.36 10.77
C GLY A 22 5.83 -3.88 9.84
N MET A 23 5.26 -4.84 9.15
CA MET A 23 4.02 -4.73 8.39
C MET A 23 3.31 -6.07 8.53
N TRP A 24 2.25 -6.09 9.33
CA TRP A 24 1.57 -7.33 9.67
C TRP A 24 0.20 -7.38 8.99
N MET A 25 -0.12 -8.55 8.46
CA MET A 25 -1.49 -8.84 8.04
C MET A 25 -2.38 -8.94 9.28
N LEU A 26 -3.54 -8.29 9.28
CA LEU A 26 -4.44 -8.27 10.43
C LEU A 26 -4.84 -9.68 10.92
N ASN A 27 -5.06 -10.61 9.98
CA ASN A 27 -5.37 -12.02 10.27
C ASN A 27 -4.17 -12.86 10.75
N ARG A 28 -2.98 -12.27 10.84
CA ARG A 28 -1.73 -12.94 11.26
C ARG A 28 -1.10 -12.30 12.49
N ILE A 29 -1.81 -11.42 13.18
CA ILE A 29 -1.38 -10.86 14.45
C ILE A 29 -1.48 -11.99 15.50
N ASP A 30 -0.34 -12.62 15.77
CA ASP A 30 -0.22 -13.65 16.77
C ASP A 30 -0.18 -13.06 18.20
N GLN A 31 -0.21 -13.94 19.20
CA GLN A 31 -0.20 -13.52 20.60
C GLN A 31 1.03 -12.67 20.93
N LYS A 32 2.21 -13.02 20.42
CA LYS A 32 3.46 -12.30 20.70
C LYS A 32 3.42 -10.89 20.11
N THR A 33 2.98 -10.76 18.87
CA THR A 33 2.81 -9.45 18.21
C THR A 33 1.77 -8.61 18.93
N ALA A 34 0.65 -9.22 19.34
CA ALA A 34 -0.40 -8.53 20.10
C ALA A 34 0.09 -8.05 21.48
N GLU A 35 0.92 -8.83 22.17
CA GLU A 35 1.53 -8.44 23.45
C GLU A 35 2.45 -7.22 23.26
N VAL A 36 3.31 -7.21 22.23
CA VAL A 36 4.16 -6.05 21.89
C VAL A 36 3.33 -4.82 21.56
N MET A 37 2.29 -4.96 20.72
CA MET A 37 1.41 -3.84 20.39
C MET A 37 0.68 -3.30 21.64
N LYS A 38 0.30 -4.17 22.57
CA LYS A 38 -0.32 -3.78 23.85
C LYS A 38 0.67 -3.04 24.74
N GLU A 39 1.92 -3.49 24.84
CA GLU A 39 2.99 -2.78 25.57
C GLU A 39 3.24 -1.38 25.01
N LEU A 40 3.10 -1.21 23.68
CA LEU A 40 3.17 0.07 22.99
C LEU A 40 1.91 0.94 23.17
N GLY A 41 0.85 0.43 23.78
CA GLY A 41 -0.35 1.18 24.13
C GLY A 41 -1.62 0.82 23.34
N LEU A 42 -1.60 -0.20 22.46
CA LEU A 42 -2.80 -0.67 21.78
C LEU A 42 -3.81 -1.22 22.80
N GLN A 43 -5.04 -0.72 22.74
CA GLN A 43 -6.14 -1.16 23.63
C GLN A 43 -7.06 -2.21 22.97
N LEU A 44 -6.98 -2.37 21.64
CA LEU A 44 -7.81 -3.34 20.91
C LEU A 44 -7.23 -4.75 21.03
N THR A 45 -8.12 -5.72 21.14
CA THR A 45 -7.77 -7.15 21.06
C THR A 45 -7.56 -7.58 19.60
N PRO A 46 -6.89 -8.73 19.35
CA PRO A 46 -6.77 -9.27 17.99
C PRO A 46 -8.11 -9.48 17.27
N LEU A 47 -9.17 -9.89 17.98
CA LEU A 47 -10.51 -10.07 17.41
C LEU A 47 -11.20 -8.73 17.09
N GLU A 48 -10.91 -7.67 17.84
CA GLU A 48 -11.39 -6.32 17.50
C GLU A 48 -10.66 -5.74 16.31
N LEU A 49 -9.43 -6.17 16.04
CA LEU A 49 -8.68 -5.81 14.84
C LEU A 49 -9.16 -6.60 13.61
N TYR A 50 -9.30 -7.91 13.76
CA TYR A 50 -9.71 -8.81 12.69
C TYR A 50 -10.57 -9.96 13.23
N ASN A 51 -11.83 -9.98 12.85
CA ASN A 51 -12.77 -11.08 13.11
C ASN A 51 -13.28 -11.64 11.78
N PRO A 52 -12.92 -12.89 11.40
CA PRO A 52 -13.38 -13.50 10.15
C PRO A 52 -14.87 -13.82 10.13
N GLU A 53 -15.51 -13.94 11.30
CA GLU A 53 -16.91 -14.34 11.46
C GLU A 53 -17.81 -13.20 11.94
N GLY A 54 -17.24 -12.04 12.26
CA GLY A 54 -17.97 -10.93 12.84
C GLY A 54 -17.37 -9.57 12.52
N ILE A 55 -17.93 -8.56 13.17
CA ILE A 55 -17.54 -7.17 13.02
C ILE A 55 -16.21 -6.91 13.72
N SER A 56 -15.32 -6.17 13.07
CA SER A 56 -14.02 -5.74 13.61
C SER A 56 -13.53 -4.49 12.86
N LEU A 57 -12.34 -4.01 13.19
CA LEU A 57 -11.71 -2.87 12.52
C LEU A 57 -11.60 -3.07 11.00
N LYS A 58 -11.41 -4.32 10.53
CA LYS A 58 -11.35 -4.64 9.10
C LYS A 58 -12.54 -4.10 8.30
N ASP A 59 -13.72 -4.01 8.93
CA ASP A 59 -14.96 -3.61 8.26
C ASP A 59 -15.08 -2.09 8.07
N ALA A 60 -14.25 -1.30 8.77
CA ALA A 60 -14.15 0.14 8.57
C ALA A 60 -13.12 0.53 7.51
N VAL A 61 -12.21 -0.39 7.12
CA VAL A 61 -11.14 -0.14 6.15
C VAL A 61 -11.43 -0.87 4.87
N VAL A 62 -11.37 -0.16 3.75
CA VAL A 62 -11.75 -0.69 2.45
C VAL A 62 -10.61 -0.63 1.45
N ASP A 63 -10.54 -1.60 0.56
CA ASP A 63 -9.74 -1.51 -0.65
C ASP A 63 -10.46 -0.57 -1.63
N PHE A 64 -9.79 0.49 -2.03
CA PHE A 64 -10.31 1.53 -2.89
C PHE A 64 -9.76 1.35 -4.30
N GLY A 65 -10.51 0.63 -5.12
CA GLY A 65 -10.23 0.43 -6.54
C GLY A 65 -9.04 -0.47 -6.87
N ASP A 66 -8.60 -1.36 -5.98
CA ASP A 66 -7.40 -2.22 -6.09
C ASP A 66 -6.05 -1.47 -6.09
N PHE A 67 -6.04 -0.19 -5.80
CA PHE A 67 -4.81 0.61 -5.84
C PHE A 67 -4.60 1.53 -4.64
N CYS A 68 -5.61 1.68 -3.78
CA CYS A 68 -5.53 2.53 -2.59
C CYS A 68 -6.32 1.95 -1.42
N SER A 69 -6.20 2.60 -0.27
CA SER A 69 -7.02 2.35 0.91
C SER A 69 -8.02 3.47 1.11
N GLY A 70 -9.19 3.13 1.63
CA GLY A 70 -10.17 4.07 2.13
C GLY A 70 -10.60 3.69 3.54
N VAL A 71 -11.19 4.64 4.25
CA VAL A 71 -11.80 4.41 5.56
C VAL A 71 -13.23 4.91 5.56
N VAL A 72 -14.15 4.05 5.97
CA VAL A 72 -15.55 4.41 6.16
C VAL A 72 -15.66 5.17 7.47
N VAL A 73 -16.22 6.39 7.43
CA VAL A 73 -16.28 7.30 8.58
C VAL A 73 -17.69 7.67 9.00
N SER A 74 -18.69 7.04 8.41
CA SER A 74 -20.10 7.26 8.79
C SER A 74 -20.94 6.01 8.59
N PRO A 75 -22.06 5.87 9.32
CA PRO A 75 -22.98 4.74 9.15
C PRO A 75 -23.69 4.75 7.78
N LYS A 76 -23.49 5.76 6.96
CA LYS A 76 -24.09 5.94 5.63
C LYS A 76 -23.05 5.92 4.52
N GLY A 77 -22.06 5.03 4.64
CA GLY A 77 -21.08 4.72 3.61
C GLY A 77 -20.18 5.87 3.15
N LEU A 78 -19.95 6.91 3.99
CA LEU A 78 -19.01 7.98 3.65
C LEU A 78 -17.59 7.47 3.82
N VAL A 79 -16.78 7.61 2.77
CA VAL A 79 -15.40 7.10 2.70
C VAL A 79 -14.42 8.25 2.55
N PHE A 80 -13.40 8.26 3.41
CA PHE A 80 -12.24 9.13 3.25
C PHE A 80 -11.11 8.33 2.60
N THR A 81 -10.48 8.94 1.61
CA THR A 81 -9.27 8.44 0.95
C THR A 81 -8.35 9.61 0.59
N ASN A 82 -7.16 9.33 0.10
CA ASN A 82 -6.26 10.39 -0.34
C ASN A 82 -6.78 11.10 -1.60
N HIS A 83 -6.43 12.38 -1.75
CA HIS A 83 -6.73 13.13 -2.97
C HIS A 83 -6.11 12.46 -4.20
N HIS A 84 -4.85 12.02 -4.09
CA HIS A 84 -4.17 11.33 -5.19
C HIS A 84 -4.81 9.98 -5.54
N CYS A 85 -5.48 9.31 -4.60
CA CYS A 85 -6.26 8.10 -4.85
C CYS A 85 -7.56 8.39 -5.61
N GLY A 86 -8.25 9.47 -5.26
CA GLY A 86 -9.44 9.94 -5.98
C GLY A 86 -9.14 10.61 -7.32
N TYR A 87 -7.88 10.92 -7.61
CA TYR A 87 -7.48 11.81 -8.71
C TYR A 87 -7.96 11.36 -10.09
N GLY A 88 -7.93 10.05 -10.36
CA GLY A 88 -8.44 9.48 -11.61
C GLY A 88 -9.94 9.69 -11.79
N ALA A 89 -10.74 9.43 -10.77
CA ALA A 89 -12.17 9.66 -10.76
C ALA A 89 -12.50 11.16 -10.88
N ILE A 90 -11.80 12.02 -10.14
CA ILE A 90 -11.95 13.47 -10.21
C ILE A 90 -11.63 13.98 -11.62
N GLN A 91 -10.56 13.46 -12.23
CA GLN A 91 -10.19 13.79 -13.62
C GLN A 91 -11.28 13.40 -14.61
N SER A 92 -11.85 12.20 -14.49
CA SER A 92 -12.91 11.71 -15.39
C SER A 92 -14.19 12.57 -15.32
N LEU A 93 -14.45 13.16 -14.17
CA LEU A 93 -15.57 14.07 -13.93
C LEU A 93 -15.26 15.53 -14.33
N SER A 94 -14.02 15.85 -14.72
CA SER A 94 -13.60 17.21 -15.03
C SER A 94 -13.66 17.51 -16.52
N THR A 95 -14.09 18.71 -16.87
CA THR A 95 -14.06 19.24 -18.24
C THR A 95 -13.47 20.66 -18.19
N PRO A 96 -13.04 21.24 -19.34
CA PRO A 96 -12.57 22.62 -19.36
C PRO A 96 -13.62 23.65 -18.89
N LYS A 97 -14.93 23.34 -18.99
CA LYS A 97 -16.04 24.20 -18.53
C LYS A 97 -16.42 23.95 -17.08
N ASP A 98 -16.24 22.74 -16.58
CA ASP A 98 -16.50 22.32 -15.21
C ASP A 98 -15.26 21.61 -14.66
N ASP A 99 -14.25 22.40 -14.38
CA ASP A 99 -12.91 21.92 -13.99
C ASP A 99 -12.83 21.68 -12.49
N ILE A 100 -13.46 20.58 -12.05
CA ILE A 100 -13.44 20.18 -10.64
C ILE A 100 -12.06 19.74 -10.17
N LEU A 101 -11.20 19.27 -11.07
CA LEU A 101 -9.81 18.94 -10.76
C LEU A 101 -9.05 20.16 -10.25
N LYS A 102 -9.25 21.31 -10.90
CA LYS A 102 -8.63 22.59 -10.53
C LYS A 102 -9.36 23.29 -9.38
N ASN A 103 -10.69 23.35 -9.47
CA ASN A 103 -11.51 24.21 -8.62
C ASN A 103 -12.03 23.52 -7.37
N GLY A 104 -11.85 22.18 -7.27
CA GLY A 104 -12.46 21.39 -6.23
C GLY A 104 -13.96 21.17 -6.45
N PHE A 105 -14.55 20.39 -5.56
CA PHE A 105 -15.98 20.06 -5.62
C PHE A 105 -16.53 19.79 -4.22
N VAL A 106 -17.76 20.20 -3.98
CA VAL A 106 -18.53 19.89 -2.76
C VAL A 106 -19.96 19.56 -3.15
N ALA A 107 -20.42 18.35 -2.92
CA ALA A 107 -21.82 18.00 -2.98
C ALA A 107 -22.55 18.55 -1.76
N ARG A 108 -23.44 19.53 -1.94
CA ARG A 108 -24.23 20.14 -0.87
C ARG A 108 -25.40 19.29 -0.41
N SER A 109 -25.78 18.31 -1.22
CA SER A 109 -26.84 17.33 -0.97
C SER A 109 -26.56 16.05 -1.74
N ARG A 110 -27.22 14.94 -1.40
CA ARG A 110 -26.98 13.62 -2.01
C ARG A 110 -27.27 13.56 -3.50
N ASP A 111 -28.27 14.29 -3.96
CA ASP A 111 -28.59 14.40 -5.40
C ASP A 111 -27.53 15.16 -6.21
N LYS A 112 -26.55 15.77 -5.54
CA LYS A 112 -25.39 16.44 -6.16
C LYS A 112 -24.12 15.60 -6.10
N GLU A 113 -24.12 14.46 -5.41
CA GLU A 113 -22.99 13.54 -5.42
C GLU A 113 -22.81 12.95 -6.82
N ARG A 114 -21.56 12.96 -7.34
CA ARG A 114 -21.29 12.59 -8.74
C ARG A 114 -20.82 11.15 -8.85
N PRO A 115 -21.48 10.30 -9.64
CA PRO A 115 -21.04 8.94 -9.89
C PRO A 115 -19.63 8.90 -10.46
N ALA A 116 -18.75 8.12 -9.84
CA ALA A 116 -17.38 7.89 -10.28
C ALA A 116 -17.35 6.58 -11.10
N GLU A 117 -17.59 6.69 -12.39
CA GLU A 117 -17.70 5.54 -13.29
C GLU A 117 -16.42 4.68 -13.26
N GLY A 118 -16.59 3.37 -13.15
CA GLY A 118 -15.49 2.40 -13.08
C GLY A 118 -14.78 2.31 -11.73
N LEU A 119 -15.10 3.19 -10.77
CA LEU A 119 -14.57 3.10 -9.40
C LEU A 119 -15.42 2.11 -8.60
N PHE A 120 -14.76 1.31 -7.79
CA PHE A 120 -15.40 0.37 -6.87
C PHE A 120 -14.68 0.38 -5.52
N VAL A 121 -15.35 -0.17 -4.52
CA VAL A 121 -14.83 -0.33 -3.16
C VAL A 121 -15.07 -1.75 -2.70
N LYS A 122 -14.05 -2.37 -2.08
CA LYS A 122 -14.10 -3.75 -1.59
C LYS A 122 -14.01 -3.78 -0.07
N PHE A 123 -14.94 -4.50 0.56
CA PHE A 123 -14.90 -4.82 1.99
C PHE A 123 -14.36 -6.23 2.17
N LEU A 124 -13.26 -6.37 2.88
CA LEU A 124 -12.69 -7.67 3.23
C LEU A 124 -13.64 -8.42 4.18
N GLN A 125 -14.10 -9.58 3.76
CA GLN A 125 -14.91 -10.46 4.60
C GLN A 125 -14.02 -11.36 5.44
N ARG A 126 -13.15 -12.11 4.79
CA ARG A 126 -12.17 -12.99 5.44
C ARG A 126 -10.96 -13.23 4.55
N THR A 127 -9.89 -13.73 5.15
CA THR A 127 -8.67 -14.23 4.47
C THR A 127 -8.40 -15.65 4.92
N GLU A 128 -8.08 -16.53 3.99
CA GLU A 128 -7.80 -17.95 4.18
C GLU A 128 -6.38 -18.27 3.73
N ASP A 129 -5.65 -19.08 4.50
CA ASP A 129 -4.32 -19.57 4.11
C ASP A 129 -4.49 -20.76 3.14
N CYS A 130 -4.10 -20.56 1.89
CA CYS A 130 -4.11 -21.57 0.84
C CYS A 130 -2.72 -22.08 0.46
N THR A 131 -1.69 -21.79 1.27
CA THR A 131 -0.28 -22.13 1.02
C THR A 131 -0.10 -23.63 0.78
N ALA A 132 -0.61 -24.46 1.68
CA ALA A 132 -0.46 -25.93 1.55
C ALA A 132 -1.05 -26.46 0.24
N ARG A 133 -2.17 -25.89 -0.21
CA ARG A 133 -2.85 -26.27 -1.44
C ARG A 133 -2.02 -25.95 -2.69
N ILE A 134 -1.42 -24.75 -2.73
CA ILE A 134 -0.58 -24.32 -3.85
C ILE A 134 0.74 -25.09 -3.86
N VAL A 135 1.38 -25.26 -2.70
CA VAL A 135 2.60 -26.06 -2.58
C VAL A 135 2.39 -27.50 -3.01
N GLN A 136 1.24 -28.11 -2.66
CA GLN A 136 0.90 -29.47 -3.12
C GLN A 136 0.73 -29.52 -4.65
N ALA A 137 0.12 -28.52 -5.26
CA ALA A 137 -0.01 -28.44 -6.71
C ALA A 137 1.35 -28.26 -7.39
N LEU A 138 2.22 -27.41 -6.87
CA LEU A 138 3.60 -27.25 -7.34
C LEU A 138 4.40 -28.56 -7.20
N SER A 139 4.25 -29.29 -6.10
CA SER A 139 4.92 -30.57 -5.90
C SER A 139 4.60 -31.58 -7.00
N LYS A 140 3.35 -31.63 -7.49
CA LYS A 140 2.97 -32.48 -8.63
C LYS A 140 3.65 -32.06 -9.94
N VAL A 141 3.88 -30.73 -10.11
CA VAL A 141 4.63 -30.21 -11.26
C VAL A 141 6.09 -30.69 -11.18
N TYR A 142 6.72 -30.60 -9.98
CA TYR A 142 8.11 -31.07 -9.80
C TYR A 142 8.24 -32.58 -10.05
N GLU A 143 7.27 -33.39 -9.63
CA GLU A 143 7.24 -34.83 -9.90
C GLU A 143 7.11 -35.12 -11.40
N ALA A 144 6.37 -34.31 -12.15
CA ALA A 144 6.19 -34.45 -13.58
C ALA A 144 7.40 -33.97 -14.42
N HIS A 145 8.24 -33.12 -13.84
CA HIS A 145 9.40 -32.49 -14.48
C HIS A 145 10.67 -32.62 -13.62
N PRO A 146 11.13 -33.87 -13.35
CA PRO A 146 12.21 -34.13 -12.38
C PRO A 146 13.58 -33.55 -12.80
N ASP A 147 13.78 -33.35 -14.10
CA ASP A 147 15.04 -32.90 -14.67
C ASP A 147 15.11 -31.36 -14.81
N GLU A 148 14.01 -30.65 -14.53
CA GLU A 148 13.95 -29.19 -14.65
C GLU A 148 14.22 -28.50 -13.29
N PRO A 149 14.95 -27.35 -13.27
CA PRO A 149 15.15 -26.60 -12.04
C PRO A 149 13.83 -26.13 -11.43
N LYS A 150 13.61 -26.35 -10.13
CA LYS A 150 12.38 -25.93 -9.45
C LYS A 150 12.08 -24.45 -9.61
N ALA A 151 13.11 -23.60 -9.59
CA ALA A 151 12.95 -22.16 -9.75
C ALA A 151 12.34 -21.76 -11.12
N GLU A 152 12.67 -22.48 -12.19
CA GLU A 152 12.06 -22.26 -13.51
C GLU A 152 10.61 -22.74 -13.54
N LEU A 153 10.34 -23.90 -12.93
CA LEU A 153 8.98 -24.42 -12.79
C LEU A 153 8.10 -23.50 -11.94
N ASP A 154 8.61 -22.97 -10.83
CA ASP A 154 7.91 -21.98 -10.01
C ASP A 154 7.53 -20.76 -10.84
N LYS A 155 8.47 -20.19 -11.58
CA LYS A 155 8.25 -19.03 -12.45
C LYS A 155 7.19 -19.31 -13.53
N GLN A 156 7.16 -20.54 -14.05
CA GLN A 156 6.25 -20.93 -15.13
C GLN A 156 4.85 -21.27 -14.63
N TYR A 157 4.71 -21.91 -13.48
CA TYR A 157 3.46 -22.55 -13.05
C TYR A 157 2.75 -21.85 -11.88
N THR A 158 3.44 -21.08 -11.03
CA THR A 158 2.84 -20.51 -9.81
C THR A 158 1.60 -19.66 -10.13
N ASP A 159 1.68 -18.75 -11.09
CA ASP A 159 0.55 -17.86 -11.44
C ASP A 159 -0.65 -18.66 -11.97
N SER A 160 -0.42 -19.67 -12.79
CA SER A 160 -1.49 -20.51 -13.34
C SER A 160 -2.15 -21.37 -12.26
N ILE A 161 -1.37 -21.89 -11.31
CA ILE A 161 -1.88 -22.65 -10.15
C ILE A 161 -2.67 -21.72 -9.23
N MET A 162 -2.16 -20.54 -8.93
CA MET A 162 -2.89 -19.52 -8.14
C MET A 162 -4.23 -19.19 -8.80
N GLY A 163 -4.25 -18.93 -10.10
CA GLY A 163 -5.49 -18.64 -10.85
C GLY A 163 -6.48 -19.82 -10.86
N ALA A 164 -6.00 -21.05 -10.90
CA ALA A 164 -6.86 -22.24 -10.79
C ALA A 164 -7.48 -22.37 -9.39
N VAL A 165 -6.69 -22.16 -8.34
CA VAL A 165 -7.17 -22.16 -6.95
C VAL A 165 -8.15 -21.04 -6.71
N GLU A 166 -7.85 -19.82 -7.19
CA GLU A 166 -8.74 -18.66 -7.12
C GLU A 166 -10.10 -18.94 -7.76
N LYS A 167 -10.10 -19.48 -8.97
CA LYS A 167 -11.34 -19.82 -9.70
C LYS A 167 -12.18 -20.87 -8.97
N GLU A 168 -11.57 -21.88 -8.37
CA GLU A 168 -12.27 -22.89 -7.59
C GLU A 168 -12.87 -22.30 -6.32
N LEU A 169 -12.09 -21.48 -5.59
CA LEU A 169 -12.55 -20.80 -4.38
C LEU A 169 -13.65 -19.77 -4.68
N GLN A 170 -13.53 -19.05 -5.80
CA GLN A 170 -14.57 -18.15 -6.29
C GLN A 170 -15.88 -18.89 -6.56
N GLY A 171 -15.83 -20.05 -7.23
CA GLY A 171 -17.02 -20.87 -7.52
C GLY A 171 -17.75 -21.36 -6.27
N SER A 172 -17.02 -21.56 -5.18
CA SER A 172 -17.56 -22.00 -3.89
C SER A 172 -18.10 -20.88 -3.02
N ASN A 173 -17.92 -19.62 -3.42
CA ASN A 173 -18.29 -18.43 -2.64
C ASN A 173 -19.10 -17.43 -3.50
N PRO A 174 -20.34 -17.77 -3.90
CA PRO A 174 -21.15 -16.87 -4.71
C PRO A 174 -21.41 -15.55 -3.97
N GLY A 175 -21.37 -14.44 -4.71
CA GLY A 175 -21.58 -13.09 -4.16
C GLY A 175 -20.36 -12.44 -3.52
N LEU A 176 -19.24 -13.14 -3.40
CA LEU A 176 -17.97 -12.57 -3.01
C LEU A 176 -16.98 -12.63 -4.17
N GLU A 177 -16.06 -11.68 -4.23
CA GLU A 177 -14.87 -11.75 -5.08
C GLU A 177 -13.75 -12.41 -4.30
N CYS A 178 -13.15 -13.45 -4.87
CA CYS A 178 -12.00 -14.13 -4.29
C CYS A 178 -10.74 -13.70 -5.03
N VAL A 179 -9.70 -13.31 -4.29
CA VAL A 179 -8.40 -12.95 -4.86
C VAL A 179 -7.31 -13.71 -4.12
N VAL A 180 -6.53 -14.51 -4.87
CA VAL A 180 -5.36 -15.23 -4.32
C VAL A 180 -4.10 -14.42 -4.60
N LYS A 181 -3.33 -14.13 -3.54
CA LYS A 181 -2.06 -13.40 -3.64
C LYS A 181 -0.92 -14.18 -2.98
N ALA A 182 0.25 -14.06 -3.58
CA ALA A 182 1.50 -14.56 -3.02
C ALA A 182 2.12 -13.50 -2.07
N TYR A 183 2.70 -13.98 -0.98
CA TYR A 183 3.37 -13.18 0.04
C TYR A 183 4.75 -13.75 0.33
N TYR A 184 5.63 -12.91 0.86
CA TYR A 184 6.98 -13.32 1.30
C TYR A 184 7.77 -14.05 0.21
N GLU A 185 7.81 -13.47 -1.00
CA GLU A 185 8.48 -14.06 -2.17
C GLU A 185 8.00 -15.50 -2.46
N ASN A 186 6.69 -15.69 -2.57
CA ASN A 186 6.02 -16.98 -2.82
C ASN A 186 6.17 -18.03 -1.69
N ASN A 187 6.52 -17.62 -0.48
CA ASN A 187 6.58 -18.53 0.66
C ASN A 187 5.23 -18.72 1.38
N ALA A 188 4.24 -17.88 1.08
CA ALA A 188 2.89 -18.02 1.59
C ALA A 188 1.88 -17.50 0.58
N PHE A 189 0.68 -18.12 0.57
CA PHE A 189 -0.41 -17.76 -0.34
C PHE A 189 -1.71 -17.63 0.44
N TYR A 190 -2.40 -16.50 0.22
CA TYR A 190 -3.66 -16.24 0.90
C TYR A 190 -4.76 -15.90 -0.11
N ALA A 191 -5.93 -16.50 0.10
CA ALA A 191 -7.16 -16.16 -0.56
C ALA A 191 -7.93 -15.12 0.29
N SER A 192 -8.20 -13.97 -0.27
CA SER A 192 -9.00 -12.93 0.37
C SER A 192 -10.34 -12.81 -0.33
N TYR A 193 -11.42 -12.73 0.47
CA TYR A 193 -12.80 -12.68 -0.02
C TYR A 193 -13.39 -11.32 0.25
N TYR A 194 -13.93 -10.70 -0.79
CA TYR A 194 -14.43 -9.32 -0.75
C TYR A 194 -15.88 -9.21 -1.17
N LYS A 195 -16.63 -8.34 -0.50
CA LYS A 195 -17.88 -7.80 -1.00
C LYS A 195 -17.59 -6.50 -1.76
N VAL A 196 -17.98 -6.42 -3.03
CA VAL A 196 -17.58 -5.35 -3.96
C VAL A 196 -18.76 -4.46 -4.29
N TYR A 197 -18.65 -3.16 -3.98
CA TYR A 197 -19.65 -2.14 -4.30
C TYR A 197 -19.16 -1.26 -5.45
N ARG A 198 -20.00 -1.09 -6.50
CA ARG A 198 -19.63 -0.41 -7.75
C ARG A 198 -20.28 0.96 -7.93
N ASP A 199 -21.32 1.29 -7.18
CA ASP A 199 -21.85 2.64 -7.14
C ASP A 199 -21.12 3.46 -6.06
N VAL A 200 -20.06 4.14 -6.49
CA VAL A 200 -19.26 5.02 -5.65
C VAL A 200 -19.35 6.44 -6.21
N ARG A 201 -19.70 7.41 -5.36
CA ARG A 201 -19.94 8.79 -5.79
C ARG A 201 -19.02 9.76 -5.10
N LEU A 202 -18.51 10.74 -5.85
CA LEU A 202 -17.68 11.82 -5.33
C LEU A 202 -18.55 12.79 -4.51
N VAL A 203 -18.13 13.03 -3.27
CA VAL A 203 -18.78 13.95 -2.33
C VAL A 203 -17.97 15.24 -2.18
N PHE A 204 -16.64 15.10 -2.08
CA PHE A 204 -15.76 16.24 -1.89
C PHE A 204 -14.37 15.97 -2.49
N THR A 205 -13.82 17.00 -3.09
CA THR A 205 -12.38 17.10 -3.37
C THR A 205 -11.91 18.55 -3.18
N ALA A 206 -10.73 18.69 -2.59
CA ALA A 206 -10.09 20.00 -2.46
C ALA A 206 -9.73 20.57 -3.83
N THR A 207 -9.49 21.88 -3.90
CA THR A 207 -8.88 22.51 -5.07
C THR A 207 -7.49 21.94 -5.31
N GLU A 208 -7.02 21.92 -6.55
CA GLU A 208 -5.67 21.43 -6.90
C GLU A 208 -4.57 22.09 -6.07
N THR A 209 -4.72 23.39 -5.77
CA THR A 209 -3.78 24.16 -4.94
C THR A 209 -3.70 23.71 -3.49
N LEU A 210 -4.71 23.03 -2.97
CA LEU A 210 -4.74 22.44 -1.63
C LEU A 210 -4.46 20.95 -1.64
N GLY A 211 -5.19 20.20 -2.46
CA GLY A 211 -5.10 18.74 -2.54
C GLY A 211 -3.77 18.23 -3.08
N LYS A 212 -3.06 19.09 -3.82
CA LYS A 212 -1.72 18.85 -4.35
C LYS A 212 -0.78 20.02 -4.01
N PHE A 213 -0.87 20.55 -2.79
CA PHE A 213 -0.01 21.65 -2.34
C PHE A 213 1.47 21.27 -2.44
N GLY A 214 2.31 22.20 -2.91
CA GLY A 214 3.71 21.94 -3.25
C GLY A 214 3.93 21.16 -4.56
N GLY A 215 2.86 20.65 -5.16
CA GLY A 215 2.87 19.99 -6.46
C GLY A 215 3.89 18.86 -6.56
N ASP A 216 4.51 18.75 -7.73
CA ASP A 216 5.57 17.76 -7.95
C ASP A 216 6.91 18.18 -7.33
N THR A 217 7.11 19.47 -7.06
CA THR A 217 8.36 19.98 -6.45
C THR A 217 8.59 19.39 -5.07
N ASP A 218 7.57 19.36 -4.22
CA ASP A 218 7.67 18.89 -2.84
C ASP A 218 7.38 17.39 -2.69
N ASN A 219 6.97 16.71 -3.77
CA ASN A 219 6.69 15.27 -3.71
C ASN A 219 7.97 14.48 -3.38
N TRP A 220 7.89 13.56 -2.41
CA TRP A 220 9.00 12.81 -1.85
C TRP A 220 10.12 13.69 -1.25
N MET A 221 9.73 14.88 -0.75
CA MET A 221 10.63 15.80 -0.06
C MET A 221 10.17 16.00 1.39
N TRP A 222 11.10 16.34 2.26
CA TRP A 222 10.83 16.68 3.65
C TRP A 222 11.39 18.07 3.97
N PRO A 223 10.66 18.91 4.70
CA PRO A 223 9.26 18.77 5.11
C PRO A 223 8.28 18.98 3.95
N ARG A 224 7.11 18.35 4.05
CA ARG A 224 6.03 18.52 3.09
C ARG A 224 4.70 18.73 3.81
N GLN A 225 3.84 19.57 3.25
CA GLN A 225 2.48 19.79 3.73
C GLN A 225 1.52 19.78 2.53
N THR A 226 0.43 19.04 2.64
CA THR A 226 -0.60 18.96 1.60
C THR A 226 -1.93 18.50 2.20
N CYS A 227 -3.05 18.93 1.64
CA CYS A 227 -4.40 18.51 2.01
C CYS A 227 -4.81 17.31 1.15
N ASP A 228 -4.06 16.20 1.27
CA ASP A 228 -4.19 15.03 0.42
C ASP A 228 -5.34 14.13 0.86
N PHE A 229 -6.58 14.64 0.78
CA PHE A 229 -7.77 13.82 0.98
C PHE A 229 -8.88 14.15 0.00
N SER A 230 -9.72 13.16 -0.26
CA SER A 230 -10.98 13.24 -1.00
C SER A 230 -12.04 12.39 -0.31
N VAL A 231 -13.29 12.71 -0.56
CA VAL A 231 -14.42 12.04 0.10
C VAL A 231 -15.35 11.47 -0.95
N PHE A 232 -15.67 10.22 -0.79
CA PHE A 232 -16.64 9.49 -1.62
C PHE A 232 -17.76 8.90 -0.74
N ARG A 233 -18.82 8.45 -1.37
CA ARG A 233 -19.88 7.69 -0.71
C ARG A 233 -20.17 6.42 -1.49
N ILE A 234 -20.33 5.33 -0.76
CA ILE A 234 -20.74 4.04 -1.30
C ILE A 234 -22.27 3.99 -1.30
N TYR A 235 -22.82 3.54 -2.41
CA TYR A 235 -24.23 3.28 -2.60
C TYR A 235 -24.48 1.79 -2.84
N ALA A 236 -25.67 1.34 -2.49
CA ALA A 236 -26.14 -0.02 -2.66
C ALA A 236 -27.60 0.00 -3.13
N ASP A 237 -28.13 -1.15 -3.51
CA ASP A 237 -29.57 -1.27 -3.70
C ASP A 237 -30.37 -1.05 -2.39
N LYS A 238 -31.67 -1.11 -2.47
CA LYS A 238 -32.57 -0.87 -1.32
C LYS A 238 -32.41 -1.91 -0.20
N ASP A 239 -31.87 -3.09 -0.52
CA ASP A 239 -31.63 -4.19 0.38
C ASP A 239 -30.17 -4.22 0.90
N GLY A 240 -29.38 -3.20 0.55
CA GLY A 240 -27.97 -3.07 0.96
C GLY A 240 -27.02 -4.00 0.19
N GLN A 241 -27.48 -4.59 -0.94
CA GLN A 241 -26.62 -5.44 -1.75
C GLN A 241 -25.83 -4.62 -2.78
N PRO A 242 -24.67 -5.12 -3.20
CA PRO A 242 -23.90 -4.54 -4.29
C PRO A 242 -24.74 -4.37 -5.55
N ALA A 243 -24.66 -3.20 -6.15
CA ALA A 243 -25.35 -2.87 -7.41
C ALA A 243 -24.47 -2.00 -8.29
N GLU A 244 -24.71 -2.05 -9.59
CA GLU A 244 -24.21 -1.04 -10.52
C GLU A 244 -24.89 0.30 -10.26
N TYR A 245 -24.35 1.40 -10.82
CA TYR A 245 -24.93 2.71 -10.63
C TYR A 245 -26.41 2.75 -11.02
N SER A 246 -27.23 3.28 -10.13
CA SER A 246 -28.64 3.60 -10.38
C SER A 246 -29.05 4.81 -9.55
N GLU A 247 -29.94 5.65 -10.09
CA GLU A 247 -30.55 6.77 -9.36
C GLU A 247 -31.39 6.30 -8.16
N GLU A 248 -31.86 5.05 -8.19
CA GLU A 248 -32.65 4.44 -7.12
C GLU A 248 -31.80 3.89 -5.96
N ASN A 249 -30.49 3.75 -6.15
CA ASN A 249 -29.62 3.26 -5.12
C ASN A 249 -29.58 4.23 -3.94
N VAL A 250 -29.40 3.66 -2.76
CA VAL A 250 -29.35 4.39 -1.47
C VAL A 250 -27.95 4.32 -0.86
N PRO A 251 -27.55 5.28 -0.03
CA PRO A 251 -26.29 5.21 0.69
C PRO A 251 -26.21 3.91 1.49
N LEU A 252 -25.11 3.18 1.30
CA LEU A 252 -24.84 1.92 2.01
C LEU A 252 -24.92 2.15 3.52
N GLN A 253 -25.73 1.34 4.19
CA GLN A 253 -25.71 1.29 5.65
C GLN A 253 -24.61 0.33 6.11
N VAL A 254 -23.67 0.83 6.92
CA VAL A 254 -22.58 0.02 7.47
C VAL A 254 -22.75 -0.10 8.99
N GLU A 255 -22.45 -1.27 9.51
CA GLU A 255 -22.55 -1.54 10.95
C GLU A 255 -21.32 -1.02 11.70
N ASN A 256 -20.13 -1.07 11.06
CA ASN A 256 -18.89 -0.55 11.63
C ASN A 256 -18.27 0.52 10.75
N TYR A 257 -17.79 1.59 11.38
CA TYR A 257 -17.07 2.69 10.74
C TYR A 257 -16.10 3.33 11.73
N ALA A 258 -15.02 3.92 11.23
CA ALA A 258 -14.05 4.63 12.05
C ALA A 258 -14.65 5.97 12.52
N ARG A 259 -14.64 6.20 13.81
CA ARG A 259 -15.06 7.48 14.39
C ARG A 259 -13.93 8.50 14.26
N ILE A 260 -14.26 9.69 13.80
CA ILE A 260 -13.30 10.80 13.72
C ILE A 260 -13.12 11.35 15.14
N SER A 261 -11.89 11.27 15.68
CA SER A 261 -11.54 11.91 16.94
C SER A 261 -10.94 13.29 16.70
N THR A 262 -11.34 14.26 17.50
CA THR A 262 -10.76 15.62 17.53
C THR A 262 -9.95 15.87 18.81
N GLU A 263 -9.74 14.84 19.64
CA GLU A 263 -8.98 14.95 20.90
C GLU A 263 -7.47 15.11 20.67
N GLY A 264 -7.01 14.77 19.45
CA GLY A 264 -5.60 14.77 19.10
C GLY A 264 -4.84 13.55 19.67
N TYR A 265 -3.52 13.62 19.64
CA TYR A 265 -2.62 12.61 20.17
C TYR A 265 -1.40 13.28 20.81
N ARG A 266 -0.69 12.55 21.66
CA ARG A 266 0.50 13.01 22.36
C ARG A 266 1.70 12.16 21.98
N ASN A 267 2.89 12.66 22.26
CA ASN A 267 4.10 11.87 22.11
C ASN A 267 4.07 10.65 23.04
N GLY A 268 4.23 9.46 22.49
CA GLY A 268 4.13 8.18 23.20
C GLY A 268 2.76 7.50 23.12
N ASP A 269 1.74 8.14 22.55
CA ASP A 269 0.48 7.47 22.26
C ASP A 269 0.67 6.44 21.13
N PHE A 270 -0.03 5.32 21.25
CA PHE A 270 -0.03 4.28 20.22
C PHE A 270 -0.74 4.78 18.96
N CYS A 271 -0.06 4.65 17.81
CA CYS A 271 -0.62 4.95 16.50
C CYS A 271 -0.29 3.82 15.52
N MET A 272 -1.23 3.48 14.68
CA MET A 272 -1.01 2.53 13.57
C MET A 272 -1.73 3.00 12.32
N THR A 273 -1.23 2.58 11.16
CA THR A 273 -1.94 2.69 9.88
C THR A 273 -2.49 1.34 9.49
N VAL A 274 -3.73 1.31 9.00
CA VAL A 274 -4.39 0.08 8.52
C VAL A 274 -4.85 0.32 7.09
N GLY A 275 -4.62 -0.63 6.20
CA GLY A 275 -5.03 -0.48 4.80
C GLY A 275 -4.45 -1.55 3.88
N TYR A 276 -4.46 -1.23 2.60
CA TYR A 276 -4.03 -2.08 1.50
C TYR A 276 -2.78 -1.46 0.85
N PRO A 277 -1.58 -1.69 1.41
CA PRO A 277 -0.34 -1.14 0.85
C PRO A 277 -0.03 -1.79 -0.50
N GLY A 278 0.62 -1.03 -1.39
CA GLY A 278 0.99 -1.53 -2.72
C GLY A 278 2.07 -2.61 -2.65
N SER A 279 3.28 -2.24 -2.28
CA SER A 279 4.41 -3.15 -2.16
C SER A 279 5.47 -2.61 -1.19
N THR A 280 6.25 -3.52 -0.62
CA THR A 280 7.40 -3.19 0.20
C THR A 280 8.58 -4.08 -0.16
N SER A 281 9.79 -3.53 -0.05
CA SER A 281 11.04 -4.26 -0.26
C SER A 281 11.91 -4.19 0.99
N ARG A 282 11.27 -4.29 2.17
CA ARG A 282 11.90 -4.14 3.49
C ARG A 282 13.10 -5.08 3.70
N TYR A 283 13.03 -6.28 3.15
CA TYR A 283 14.04 -7.33 3.34
C TYR A 283 15.01 -7.50 2.17
N LEU A 284 15.15 -6.51 1.29
CA LEU A 284 16.19 -6.53 0.27
C LEU A 284 17.57 -6.64 0.89
N SER A 285 18.45 -7.42 0.26
CA SER A 285 19.87 -7.48 0.55
C SER A 285 20.61 -6.20 0.11
N SER A 286 21.85 -6.03 0.56
CA SER A 286 22.70 -4.92 0.12
C SER A 286 22.86 -4.89 -1.41
N TRP A 287 22.98 -6.04 -2.05
CA TRP A 287 23.05 -6.17 -3.54
C TRP A 287 21.74 -5.80 -4.21
N GLY A 288 20.59 -6.17 -3.63
CA GLY A 288 19.28 -5.78 -4.14
C GLY A 288 19.05 -4.28 -4.03
N ILE A 289 19.53 -3.63 -2.97
CA ILE A 289 19.50 -2.16 -2.84
C ILE A 289 20.45 -1.51 -3.84
N ASP A 290 21.66 -2.04 -4.03
CA ASP A 290 22.62 -1.54 -5.02
C ASP A 290 22.05 -1.61 -6.45
N GLU A 291 21.43 -2.73 -6.84
CA GLU A 291 20.72 -2.85 -8.13
C GLU A 291 19.62 -1.79 -8.24
N ARG A 292 18.79 -1.64 -7.20
CA ARG A 292 17.72 -0.65 -7.18
C ARG A 292 18.24 0.77 -7.41
N VAL A 293 19.30 1.17 -6.73
CA VAL A 293 19.88 2.52 -6.81
C VAL A 293 20.58 2.76 -8.13
N ASN A 294 21.38 1.80 -8.59
CA ASN A 294 22.35 2.00 -9.68
C ASN A 294 21.87 1.48 -11.06
N ALA A 295 20.78 0.71 -11.11
CA ALA A 295 20.19 0.24 -12.35
C ALA A 295 18.72 0.66 -12.48
N SER A 296 17.82 0.10 -11.68
CA SER A 296 16.38 0.31 -11.82
C SER A 296 15.96 1.78 -11.66
N ASN A 297 16.46 2.45 -10.61
CA ASN A 297 16.14 3.86 -10.38
C ASN A 297 16.77 4.78 -11.42
N VAL A 298 17.99 4.49 -11.90
CA VAL A 298 18.65 5.28 -12.96
C VAL A 298 17.82 5.28 -14.23
N SER A 299 17.41 4.10 -14.69
CA SER A 299 16.53 3.95 -15.85
C SER A 299 15.20 4.67 -15.68
N THR A 300 14.57 4.52 -14.49
CA THR A 300 13.32 5.21 -14.16
C THR A 300 13.48 6.73 -14.19
N ILE A 301 14.55 7.28 -13.61
CA ILE A 301 14.83 8.71 -13.58
C ILE A 301 15.01 9.26 -14.98
N GLN A 302 15.80 8.62 -15.82
CA GLN A 302 16.09 9.08 -17.18
C GLN A 302 14.83 9.05 -18.06
N VAL A 303 14.17 7.89 -18.15
CA VAL A 303 13.02 7.70 -19.05
C VAL A 303 11.83 8.56 -18.63
N ARG A 304 11.50 8.55 -17.31
CA ARG A 304 10.37 9.35 -16.81
C ARG A 304 10.66 10.84 -16.82
N GLY A 305 11.90 11.26 -16.56
CA GLY A 305 12.31 12.65 -16.68
C GLY A 305 12.07 13.21 -18.10
N LYS A 306 12.48 12.46 -19.12
CA LYS A 306 12.23 12.84 -20.52
C LYS A 306 10.73 12.85 -20.86
N LYS A 307 9.99 11.88 -20.37
CA LYS A 307 8.53 11.81 -20.54
C LYS A 307 7.81 13.00 -19.90
N GLN A 308 8.23 13.40 -18.68
CA GLN A 308 7.71 14.59 -17.99
C GLN A 308 7.95 15.87 -18.80
N GLU A 309 9.17 16.07 -19.31
CA GLU A 309 9.50 17.22 -20.14
C GLU A 309 8.60 17.33 -21.37
N VAL A 310 8.42 16.22 -22.09
CA VAL A 310 7.57 16.19 -23.29
C VAL A 310 6.11 16.49 -22.96
N TRP A 311 5.53 15.82 -21.97
CA TRP A 311 4.14 16.00 -21.61
C TRP A 311 3.85 17.43 -21.11
N LYS A 312 4.72 17.98 -20.26
CA LYS A 312 4.55 19.32 -19.70
C LYS A 312 4.42 20.38 -20.79
N ARG A 313 5.22 20.30 -21.84
CA ARG A 313 5.17 21.25 -22.94
C ARG A 313 3.79 21.33 -23.62
N PHE A 314 3.08 20.20 -23.72
CA PHE A 314 1.72 20.19 -24.28
C PHE A 314 0.66 20.57 -23.25
N MET A 315 0.79 20.10 -22.02
CA MET A 315 -0.16 20.37 -20.93
C MET A 315 -0.19 21.85 -20.53
N ASP A 316 0.94 22.54 -20.57
CA ASP A 316 1.03 23.97 -20.22
C ASP A 316 0.33 24.87 -21.26
N ASN A 317 0.18 24.40 -22.49
CA ASN A 317 -0.40 25.17 -23.58
C ASN A 317 -1.89 24.85 -23.85
N ASP A 318 -2.42 23.77 -23.31
CA ASP A 318 -3.80 23.33 -23.57
C ASP A 318 -4.39 22.68 -22.31
N ARG A 319 -5.43 23.33 -21.74
CA ARG A 319 -6.11 22.83 -20.54
C ARG A 319 -6.82 21.49 -20.76
N ALA A 320 -7.38 21.25 -21.95
CA ALA A 320 -8.01 19.97 -22.24
C ALA A 320 -6.99 18.83 -22.26
N VAL A 321 -5.81 19.07 -22.84
CA VAL A 321 -4.68 18.15 -22.80
C VAL A 321 -4.20 17.96 -21.35
N ALA A 322 -4.08 19.03 -20.59
CA ALA A 322 -3.69 18.94 -19.18
C ALA A 322 -4.64 18.05 -18.36
N ILE A 323 -5.95 18.22 -18.49
CA ILE A 323 -6.95 17.37 -17.84
C ILE A 323 -6.80 15.92 -18.30
N LYS A 324 -6.73 15.68 -19.60
CA LYS A 324 -6.61 14.32 -20.19
C LYS A 324 -5.39 13.54 -19.69
N TYR A 325 -4.28 14.24 -19.42
CA TYR A 325 -3.01 13.63 -18.99
C TYR A 325 -2.75 13.72 -17.48
N ALA A 326 -3.60 14.39 -16.71
CA ALA A 326 -3.39 14.69 -15.30
C ALA A 326 -3.02 13.46 -14.46
N SER A 327 -3.80 12.38 -14.52
CA SER A 327 -3.53 11.16 -13.77
C SER A 327 -2.25 10.44 -14.24
N LYS A 328 -2.03 10.37 -15.57
CA LYS A 328 -0.81 9.78 -16.15
C LYS A 328 0.44 10.56 -15.76
N TRP A 329 0.34 11.89 -15.78
CA TRP A 329 1.38 12.80 -15.30
C TRP A 329 1.69 12.54 -13.82
N ALA A 330 0.66 12.60 -12.96
CA ALA A 330 0.80 12.40 -11.52
C ALA A 330 1.47 11.07 -11.18
N SER A 331 1.00 9.97 -11.78
CA SER A 331 1.60 8.64 -11.59
C SER A 331 3.06 8.60 -12.06
N SER A 332 3.35 9.11 -13.27
CA SER A 332 4.73 9.10 -13.79
C SER A 332 5.67 9.97 -12.96
N SER A 333 5.22 11.14 -12.52
CA SER A 333 5.97 12.05 -11.66
C SER A 333 6.25 11.42 -10.29
N ASN A 334 5.25 10.76 -9.71
CA ASN A 334 5.40 10.09 -8.41
C ASN A 334 6.54 9.07 -8.41
N TYR A 335 6.59 8.16 -9.39
CA TYR A 335 7.69 7.19 -9.51
C TYR A 335 9.03 7.86 -9.80
N TRP A 336 9.05 8.90 -10.62
CA TRP A 336 10.25 9.65 -10.94
C TRP A 336 10.86 10.31 -9.71
N LYS A 337 10.05 11.04 -8.97
CA LYS A 337 10.46 11.73 -7.73
C LYS A 337 10.81 10.74 -6.61
N ASN A 338 10.06 9.63 -6.49
CA ASN A 338 10.39 8.56 -5.55
C ASN A 338 11.79 8.01 -5.82
N SER A 339 12.12 7.68 -7.07
CA SER A 339 13.44 7.14 -7.42
C SER A 339 14.57 8.11 -7.09
N ILE A 340 14.39 9.42 -7.36
CA ILE A 340 15.36 10.47 -7.01
C ILE A 340 15.52 10.56 -5.48
N GLY A 341 14.41 10.66 -4.76
CA GLY A 341 14.39 10.78 -3.30
C GLY A 341 14.96 9.55 -2.60
N MET A 342 14.63 8.36 -3.11
CA MET A 342 15.13 7.08 -2.60
C MET A 342 16.66 6.98 -2.72
N ASN A 343 17.22 7.29 -3.90
CA ASN A 343 18.67 7.25 -4.10
C ASN A 343 19.40 8.19 -3.11
N LYS A 344 18.86 9.40 -2.93
CA LYS A 344 19.39 10.37 -1.97
C LYS A 344 19.28 9.87 -0.53
N ALA A 345 18.15 9.31 -0.14
CA ALA A 345 17.93 8.82 1.22
C ALA A 345 18.80 7.61 1.54
N ILE A 346 18.90 6.63 0.63
CA ILE A 346 19.75 5.44 0.81
C ILE A 346 21.22 5.84 1.02
N ALA A 347 21.71 6.79 0.20
CA ALA A 347 23.09 7.29 0.35
C ALA A 347 23.29 8.05 1.67
N ASN A 348 22.37 8.96 2.03
CA ASN A 348 22.49 9.78 3.24
C ASN A 348 22.42 8.96 4.54
N LEU A 349 21.64 7.89 4.53
CA LEU A 349 21.41 7.04 5.71
C LEU A 349 22.37 5.86 5.78
N GLY A 350 23.24 5.65 4.78
CA GLY A 350 24.15 4.51 4.75
C GLY A 350 23.43 3.16 4.77
N VAL A 351 22.31 3.03 4.04
CA VAL A 351 21.43 1.85 4.13
C VAL A 351 22.13 0.59 3.60
N ILE A 352 22.97 0.73 2.56
CA ILE A 352 23.73 -0.41 2.01
C ILE A 352 24.67 -0.97 3.08
N GLU A 353 25.41 -0.12 3.76
CA GLU A 353 26.35 -0.49 4.83
C GLU A 353 25.63 -1.14 6.02
N GLN A 354 24.46 -0.64 6.40
CA GLN A 354 23.64 -1.25 7.45
C GLN A 354 23.18 -2.66 7.05
N LYS A 355 22.79 -2.88 5.80
CA LYS A 355 22.41 -4.20 5.30
C LYS A 355 23.60 -5.15 5.24
N GLN A 356 24.76 -4.69 4.82
CA GLN A 356 26.01 -5.49 4.85
C GLN A 356 26.34 -5.96 6.27
N GLN A 357 26.25 -5.07 7.25
CA GLN A 357 26.47 -5.42 8.66
C GLN A 357 25.46 -6.47 9.16
N LEU A 358 24.19 -6.38 8.73
CA LEU A 358 23.18 -7.38 9.05
C LEU A 358 23.48 -8.73 8.37
N GLU A 359 23.87 -8.71 7.11
CA GLU A 359 24.27 -9.90 6.34
C GLU A 359 25.47 -10.61 6.98
N ASP A 360 26.45 -9.84 7.48
CA ASP A 360 27.59 -10.38 8.21
C ASP A 360 27.15 -11.05 9.53
N LYS A 361 26.28 -10.39 10.30
CA LYS A 361 25.72 -10.99 11.54
C LYS A 361 24.94 -12.27 11.25
N ILE A 362 24.17 -12.33 10.18
CA ILE A 362 23.43 -13.54 9.77
C ILE A 362 24.42 -14.64 9.37
N ARG A 363 25.49 -14.29 8.63
CA ARG A 363 26.54 -15.23 8.22
C ARG A 363 27.26 -15.82 9.43
N ASP A 364 27.61 -14.99 10.40
CA ASP A 364 28.25 -15.41 11.67
C ASP A 364 27.30 -16.32 12.48
N TRP A 365 26.00 -16.00 12.51
CA TRP A 365 24.99 -16.76 13.23
C TRP A 365 24.85 -18.20 12.73
N TYR A 366 24.83 -18.42 11.41
CA TYR A 366 24.72 -19.78 10.86
C TYR A 366 26.10 -20.44 10.66
N GLY A 367 27.19 -19.67 10.50
CA GLY A 367 28.52 -20.19 10.19
C GLY A 367 29.11 -21.13 11.25
N ASN A 368 28.70 -20.99 12.50
CA ASN A 368 29.09 -21.84 13.61
C ASN A 368 28.15 -23.04 13.83
N ARG A 369 27.17 -23.26 12.97
CA ARG A 369 26.15 -24.32 13.08
C ARG A 369 26.07 -25.12 11.78
N ARG A 370 26.56 -26.36 11.83
CA ARG A 370 26.66 -27.20 10.63
C ARG A 370 25.34 -27.40 9.91
N ASP A 371 24.25 -27.67 10.65
CA ASP A 371 22.90 -27.84 10.13
C ASP A 371 22.40 -26.61 9.35
N LEU A 372 22.73 -25.43 9.81
CA LEU A 372 22.37 -24.16 9.16
C LEU A 372 23.33 -23.84 8.01
N THR A 373 24.61 -24.11 8.14
CA THR A 373 25.59 -23.92 7.07
C THR A 373 25.28 -24.80 5.88
N ASP A 374 24.92 -26.07 6.11
CA ASP A 374 24.49 -26.98 5.05
C ASP A 374 23.23 -26.47 4.31
N ARG A 375 22.35 -25.78 5.02
CA ARG A 375 21.09 -25.24 4.46
C ARG A 375 21.25 -23.87 3.81
N PHE A 376 21.98 -22.96 4.43
CA PHE A 376 22.03 -21.53 4.08
C PHE A 376 23.38 -21.03 3.58
N GLY A 377 24.43 -21.86 3.57
CA GLY A 377 25.79 -21.47 3.26
C GLY A 377 25.98 -20.80 1.90
N GLN A 378 25.15 -21.18 0.91
CA GLN A 378 25.17 -20.63 -0.45
C GLN A 378 24.24 -19.39 -0.62
N MET A 379 23.41 -19.08 0.37
CA MET A 379 22.32 -18.10 0.22
C MET A 379 22.82 -16.72 -0.26
N PHE A 380 23.84 -16.18 0.39
CA PHE A 380 24.34 -14.85 0.05
C PHE A 380 25.14 -14.81 -1.26
N SER A 381 25.87 -15.88 -1.62
CA SER A 381 26.53 -15.98 -2.92
C SER A 381 25.52 -16.01 -4.05
N THR A 382 24.48 -16.83 -3.94
CA THR A 382 23.39 -16.92 -4.92
C THR A 382 22.65 -15.60 -5.07
N LEU A 383 22.33 -14.91 -3.97
CA LEU A 383 21.69 -13.58 -4.01
C LEU A 383 22.59 -12.56 -4.72
N LYS A 384 23.88 -12.55 -4.41
CA LYS A 384 24.86 -11.65 -5.04
C LYS A 384 24.94 -11.88 -6.55
N GLU A 385 25.05 -13.14 -6.98
CA GLU A 385 25.09 -13.53 -8.39
C GLU A 385 23.83 -13.08 -9.11
N ALA A 386 22.65 -13.41 -8.60
CA ALA A 386 21.36 -13.06 -9.20
C ALA A 386 21.18 -11.55 -9.38
N TYR A 387 21.55 -10.74 -8.39
CA TYR A 387 21.49 -9.28 -8.53
C TYR A 387 22.58 -8.71 -9.44
N THR A 388 23.73 -9.36 -9.56
CA THR A 388 24.79 -8.95 -10.49
C THR A 388 24.39 -9.20 -11.95
N GLU A 389 23.75 -10.34 -12.22
CA GLU A 389 23.22 -10.65 -13.57
C GLU A 389 22.07 -9.73 -13.99
N ARG A 390 21.24 -9.30 -13.01
CA ARG A 390 20.11 -8.40 -13.26
C ARG A 390 20.53 -6.95 -13.54
N ARG A 391 21.70 -6.53 -13.12
CA ARG A 391 22.24 -5.18 -13.29
C ARG A 391 22.79 -4.92 -14.71
#